data_dda7316049c6f4b8c2fa9800149966d5
#
_entry.id   dda7316049c6f4b8c2fa9800149966d5
#
_cell.length_a   1.000
_cell.length_b   1.000
_cell.length_c   1.000
_cell.angle_alpha   90.00
_cell.angle_beta   90.00
_cell.angle_gamma   90.00
#
_symmetry.space_group_name_H-M   'P 1'
#
loop_
_entity.id
_entity.type
_entity.pdbx_description
1 polymer ?
#
loop_
_entity_poly.entity_id
_entity_poly.type
_entity_poly.pdbx_seq_one_letter_code
_entity_poly.pdbx_strand_id
1 'polypeptide(L)'
;MAVLLCLDSGTTSVKAAAFDEAGRLLAQAERPNGALQREGARVEQDMHRTRAEALSVLRDCAAQATGPFTGLIVTGQGDGLWPVDAGGQPVGRALTWLDGRARGLVAAMAPALDTVQAATGSRPTAASASLQLLWLQQNDPARHARITHALRLKEWLFLALTGQPLAEPTALLPVWGDWRSGALAPVVAESLGLSHGTELLPDLAPVGAARAGLSQAAAEATGLPQGLPVLLGPGDVQATLIGLGLGSRAGVGRASIFGTSAIHACLLDDPAAMPQAPAGAMIQQFALGPGYLCFHPCFNGATLLHHLSRRFADLPAAPTPDYSALILHPFLEPGGERAPWTDPHASGAVIGLTAASTPAQIAWAGREALAFVTRASHAMMGAPGGALSLGGGLAGDEHFAQFLATVTGCTVQRRPGSHAGLRGLAAIAARFLLDARDPAPWIGSTGHGLAPDPGPVAAYAEGKYRLFAALLEAVSPFWEPLSDLREQAEKLMETP
;
A
#
# COMPACT_ATOMS: atom_id res chain seq x y z
N MET A 1 31.82 1.96 -11.26
CA MET A 1 30.83 2.18 -10.19
C MET A 1 29.46 2.03 -10.84
N ALA A 2 28.77 0.91 -10.58
CA ALA A 2 27.48 0.61 -11.21
C ALA A 2 26.40 1.56 -10.71
N VAL A 3 25.51 2.00 -11.60
CA VAL A 3 24.38 2.88 -11.25
C VAL A 3 23.07 2.15 -11.50
N LEU A 4 22.25 2.03 -10.47
CA LEU A 4 20.89 1.51 -10.52
C LEU A 4 19.90 2.66 -10.57
N LEU A 5 18.99 2.62 -11.55
CA LEU A 5 17.86 3.56 -11.64
C LEU A 5 16.61 2.91 -11.06
N CYS A 6 15.82 3.71 -10.36
CA CYS A 6 14.54 3.31 -9.77
C CYS A 6 13.45 4.27 -10.25
N LEU A 7 12.33 3.72 -10.71
CA LEU A 7 11.14 4.47 -11.10
C LEU A 7 9.96 4.04 -10.24
N ASP A 8 9.31 5.00 -9.59
CA ASP A 8 8.08 4.82 -8.81
C ASP A 8 7.00 5.79 -9.30
N SER A 9 5.94 5.25 -9.89
CA SER A 9 4.79 6.03 -10.35
C SER A 9 3.65 5.92 -9.34
N GLY A 10 3.67 6.80 -8.36
CA GLY A 10 2.66 6.85 -7.30
C GLY A 10 1.39 7.61 -7.69
N THR A 11 0.41 7.62 -6.78
CA THR A 11 -0.87 8.32 -6.97
C THR A 11 -0.69 9.85 -7.02
N THR A 12 0.20 10.40 -6.20
CA THR A 12 0.38 11.85 -6.05
C THR A 12 1.53 12.37 -6.90
N SER A 13 2.59 11.59 -7.05
CA SER A 13 3.79 12.00 -7.79
C SER A 13 4.47 10.81 -8.45
N VAL A 14 5.21 11.11 -9.53
CA VAL A 14 6.11 10.19 -10.22
C VAL A 14 7.53 10.54 -9.87
N LYS A 15 8.32 9.55 -9.45
CA LYS A 15 9.67 9.73 -8.90
C LYS A 15 10.67 8.82 -9.58
N ALA A 16 11.87 9.32 -9.78
CA ALA A 16 13.02 8.51 -10.16
C ALA A 16 14.22 8.84 -9.27
N ALA A 17 15.04 7.83 -8.99
CA ALA A 17 16.30 8.01 -8.28
C ALA A 17 17.39 7.10 -8.83
N ALA A 18 18.61 7.57 -8.77
CA ALA A 18 19.83 6.83 -9.13
C ALA A 18 20.64 6.53 -7.88
N PHE A 19 21.02 5.27 -7.70
CA PHE A 19 21.85 4.82 -6.59
C PHE A 19 23.12 4.14 -7.11
N ASP A 20 24.23 4.30 -6.41
CA ASP A 20 25.44 3.54 -6.68
C ASP A 20 25.41 2.15 -6.01
N GLU A 21 26.45 1.36 -6.26
CA GLU A 21 26.62 0.02 -5.69
C GLU A 21 26.83 0.01 -4.17
N ALA A 22 27.10 1.16 -3.55
CA ALA A 22 27.19 1.34 -2.10
C ALA A 22 25.87 1.88 -1.50
N GLY A 23 24.79 2.01 -2.29
CA GLY A 23 23.50 2.52 -1.83
C GLY A 23 23.42 4.04 -1.63
N ARG A 24 24.43 4.79 -2.11
CA ARG A 24 24.40 6.26 -2.05
C ARG A 24 23.49 6.80 -3.15
N LEU A 25 22.63 7.75 -2.78
CA LEU A 25 21.80 8.48 -3.73
C LEU A 25 22.69 9.43 -4.55
N LEU A 26 22.68 9.26 -5.87
CA LEU A 26 23.46 10.06 -6.82
C LEU A 26 22.63 11.20 -7.44
N ALA A 27 21.36 10.89 -7.76
CA ALA A 27 20.45 11.83 -8.39
C ALA A 27 19.01 11.45 -8.07
N GLN A 28 18.10 12.43 -8.15
CA GLN A 28 16.66 12.20 -8.05
C GLN A 28 15.90 13.22 -8.88
N ALA A 29 14.72 12.80 -9.35
CA ALA A 29 13.75 13.67 -10.00
C ALA A 29 12.35 13.29 -9.53
N GLU A 30 11.48 14.29 -9.39
CA GLU A 30 10.09 14.10 -8.97
C GLU A 30 9.20 15.10 -9.71
N ARG A 31 7.98 14.64 -10.07
CA ARG A 31 6.94 15.46 -10.65
C ARG A 31 5.58 15.08 -10.05
N PRO A 32 4.65 16.05 -9.90
CA PRO A 32 3.26 15.71 -9.57
C PRO A 32 2.67 14.79 -10.64
N ASN A 33 1.82 13.85 -10.22
CA ASN A 33 1.03 13.03 -11.14
C ASN A 33 -0.11 13.87 -11.70
N GLY A 34 0.05 14.40 -12.91
CA GLY A 34 -0.94 15.21 -13.61
C GLY A 34 -1.91 14.39 -14.48
N ALA A 35 -1.70 13.07 -14.58
CA ALA A 35 -2.52 12.19 -15.40
C ALA A 35 -3.84 11.77 -14.72
N LEU A 36 -3.95 11.91 -13.40
CA LEU A 36 -5.10 11.51 -12.59
C LEU A 36 -6.27 12.48 -12.78
N GLN A 37 -7.47 11.93 -12.99
CA GLN A 37 -8.72 12.68 -13.11
C GLN A 37 -9.78 12.08 -12.20
N ARG A 38 -10.61 12.94 -11.58
CA ARG A 38 -11.69 12.56 -10.67
C ARG A 38 -13.00 13.19 -11.10
N GLU A 39 -14.03 12.35 -11.21
CA GLU A 39 -15.40 12.77 -11.49
C GLU A 39 -16.37 11.86 -10.74
N GLY A 40 -16.83 12.29 -9.58
CA GLY A 40 -17.63 11.44 -8.69
C GLY A 40 -16.91 10.15 -8.30
N ALA A 41 -17.55 9.01 -8.57
CA ALA A 41 -16.96 7.69 -8.32
C ALA A 41 -15.90 7.28 -9.35
N ARG A 42 -15.84 7.95 -10.50
CA ARG A 42 -14.88 7.70 -11.56
C ARG A 42 -13.55 8.34 -11.20
N VAL A 43 -12.51 7.53 -11.06
CA VAL A 43 -11.13 8.00 -10.82
C VAL A 43 -10.21 7.29 -11.79
N GLU A 44 -9.95 7.96 -12.89
CA GLU A 44 -9.20 7.41 -14.03
C GLU A 44 -7.85 8.11 -14.19
N GLN A 45 -6.94 7.45 -14.90
CA GLN A 45 -5.64 7.99 -15.23
C GLN A 45 -5.36 7.89 -16.73
N ASP A 46 -4.84 8.99 -17.32
CA ASP A 46 -4.45 9.02 -18.72
C ASP A 46 -3.15 8.23 -18.89
N MET A 47 -3.22 7.11 -19.60
CA MET A 47 -2.10 6.18 -19.76
C MET A 47 -0.96 6.78 -20.59
N HIS A 48 -1.26 7.55 -21.65
CA HIS A 48 -0.23 8.20 -22.45
C HIS A 48 0.52 9.26 -21.65
N ARG A 49 -0.21 10.09 -20.90
CA ARG A 49 0.38 11.10 -20.03
C ARG A 49 1.22 10.46 -18.91
N THR A 50 0.74 9.39 -18.30
CA THR A 50 1.51 8.63 -17.31
C THR A 50 2.85 8.14 -17.86
N ARG A 51 2.84 7.58 -19.08
CA ARG A 51 4.08 7.21 -19.78
C ARG A 51 5.00 8.41 -19.99
N ALA A 52 4.46 9.51 -20.47
CA ALA A 52 5.26 10.72 -20.74
C ALA A 52 5.89 11.28 -19.45
N GLU A 53 5.15 11.31 -18.35
CA GLU A 53 5.64 11.73 -17.03
C GLU A 53 6.75 10.79 -16.52
N ALA A 54 6.58 9.47 -16.64
CA ALA A 54 7.59 8.49 -16.27
C ALA A 54 8.88 8.63 -17.07
N LEU A 55 8.80 8.75 -18.39
CA LEU A 55 9.96 8.96 -19.26
C LEU A 55 10.67 10.29 -18.95
N SER A 56 9.91 11.35 -18.63
CA SER A 56 10.47 12.64 -18.27
C SER A 56 11.26 12.61 -16.97
N VAL A 57 10.74 11.99 -15.90
CA VAL A 57 11.49 11.91 -14.61
C VAL A 57 12.71 10.99 -14.73
N LEU A 58 12.65 9.92 -15.55
CA LEU A 58 13.80 9.08 -15.85
C LEU A 58 14.89 9.88 -16.57
N ARG A 59 14.54 10.64 -17.60
CA ARG A 59 15.48 11.49 -18.33
C ARG A 59 16.14 12.52 -17.41
N ASP A 60 15.33 13.22 -16.61
CA ASP A 60 15.83 14.26 -15.71
C ASP A 60 16.75 13.68 -14.64
N CYS A 61 16.45 12.48 -14.12
CA CYS A 61 17.30 11.76 -13.16
C CYS A 61 18.58 11.25 -13.84
N ALA A 62 18.48 10.67 -15.03
CA ALA A 62 19.64 10.14 -15.76
C ALA A 62 20.62 11.23 -16.15
N ALA A 63 20.14 12.43 -16.52
CA ALA A 63 21.00 13.57 -16.86
C ALA A 63 21.81 14.11 -15.67
N GLN A 64 21.39 13.86 -14.44
CA GLN A 64 22.06 14.29 -13.21
C GLN A 64 23.00 13.23 -12.65
N ALA A 65 22.75 11.95 -12.95
CA ALA A 65 23.54 10.84 -12.44
C ALA A 65 24.84 10.66 -13.27
N THR A 66 25.94 10.39 -12.57
CA THR A 66 27.24 10.12 -13.20
C THR A 66 27.62 8.64 -13.03
N GLY A 67 28.06 8.00 -14.09
CA GLY A 67 28.52 6.60 -14.11
C GLY A 67 27.74 5.72 -15.08
N PRO A 68 28.20 4.47 -15.33
CA PRO A 68 27.51 3.55 -16.22
C PRO A 68 26.24 3.02 -15.56
N PHE A 69 25.10 3.18 -16.23
CA PHE A 69 23.83 2.58 -15.82
C PHE A 69 23.90 1.06 -16.02
N THR A 70 23.56 0.32 -14.97
CA THR A 70 23.59 -1.16 -14.97
C THR A 70 22.20 -1.75 -15.10
N GLY A 71 21.17 -1.01 -14.66
CA GLY A 71 19.79 -1.42 -14.81
C GLY A 71 18.79 -0.39 -14.28
N LEU A 72 17.55 -0.63 -14.63
CA LEU A 72 16.37 0.14 -14.21
C LEU A 72 15.38 -0.81 -13.54
N ILE A 73 14.80 -0.43 -12.43
CA ILE A 73 13.66 -1.12 -11.82
C ILE A 73 12.44 -0.20 -11.80
N VAL A 74 11.26 -0.76 -12.11
CA VAL A 74 10.01 -0.01 -12.18
C VAL A 74 8.96 -0.56 -11.22
N THR A 75 8.29 0.35 -10.51
CA THR A 75 7.07 0.10 -9.75
C THR A 75 6.05 1.21 -9.98
N GLY A 76 4.89 1.07 -9.38
CA GLY A 76 3.83 2.06 -9.36
C GLY A 76 2.72 1.68 -8.40
N GLN A 77 1.72 2.55 -8.27
CA GLN A 77 0.57 2.32 -7.40
C GLN A 77 -0.02 0.92 -7.61
N GLY A 78 -0.40 0.29 -6.50
CA GLY A 78 -0.55 -1.16 -6.42
C GLY A 78 -1.69 -1.77 -7.23
N ASP A 79 -2.93 -1.33 -7.03
CA ASP A 79 -4.12 -1.95 -7.65
C ASP A 79 -4.68 -1.08 -8.79
N GLY A 80 -5.74 -1.56 -9.45
CA GLY A 80 -6.35 -0.90 -10.60
C GLY A 80 -6.13 -1.63 -11.92
N LEU A 81 -6.88 -1.25 -12.95
CA LEU A 81 -6.90 -1.86 -14.28
C LEU A 81 -6.31 -0.91 -15.33
N TRP A 82 -5.24 -1.34 -15.97
CA TRP A 82 -4.52 -0.64 -17.05
C TRP A 82 -4.66 -1.44 -18.36
N PRO A 83 -5.79 -1.30 -19.07
CA PRO A 83 -6.14 -2.17 -20.18
C PRO A 83 -5.43 -1.76 -21.47
N VAL A 84 -4.88 -2.73 -22.19
CA VAL A 84 -4.27 -2.51 -23.51
C VAL A 84 -4.80 -3.51 -24.55
N ASP A 85 -4.71 -3.12 -25.82
CA ASP A 85 -5.01 -3.97 -26.96
C ASP A 85 -3.80 -4.84 -27.39
N ALA A 86 -3.98 -5.62 -28.45
CA ALA A 86 -2.94 -6.51 -28.98
C ALA A 86 -1.67 -5.76 -29.48
N GLY A 87 -1.79 -4.48 -29.80
CA GLY A 87 -0.67 -3.61 -30.15
C GLY A 87 -0.02 -2.94 -28.94
N GLY A 88 -0.45 -3.28 -27.71
CA GLY A 88 0.02 -2.64 -26.47
C GLY A 88 -0.46 -1.19 -26.33
N GLN A 89 -1.50 -0.78 -27.08
CA GLN A 89 -2.05 0.58 -26.98
C GLN A 89 -3.15 0.62 -25.92
N PRO A 90 -3.28 1.74 -25.18
CA PRO A 90 -4.33 1.90 -24.19
C PRO A 90 -5.74 1.71 -24.76
N VAL A 91 -6.54 0.87 -24.10
CA VAL A 91 -7.98 0.73 -24.36
C VAL A 91 -8.73 1.68 -23.43
N GLY A 92 -8.70 2.97 -23.77
CA GLY A 92 -9.24 4.04 -22.94
C GLY A 92 -8.32 4.39 -21.76
N ARG A 93 -8.86 5.09 -20.74
CA ARG A 93 -8.13 5.48 -19.53
C ARG A 93 -8.03 4.30 -18.55
N ALA A 94 -6.96 4.25 -17.77
CA ALA A 94 -6.86 3.28 -16.70
C ALA A 94 -7.87 3.58 -15.58
N LEU A 95 -8.45 2.52 -15.00
CA LEU A 95 -9.23 2.61 -13.77
C LEU A 95 -8.25 2.47 -12.60
N THR A 96 -8.14 3.51 -11.77
CA THR A 96 -7.17 3.49 -10.67
C THR A 96 -7.71 2.70 -9.46
N TRP A 97 -6.87 2.47 -8.48
CA TRP A 97 -7.30 1.86 -7.21
C TRP A 97 -8.29 2.74 -6.41
N LEU A 98 -8.43 4.02 -6.76
CA LEU A 98 -9.39 4.96 -6.19
C LEU A 98 -10.76 4.92 -6.89
N ASP A 99 -10.87 4.24 -8.04
CA ASP A 99 -12.10 4.17 -8.81
C ASP A 99 -13.18 3.40 -8.05
N GLY A 100 -14.30 4.04 -7.82
CA GLY A 100 -15.40 3.50 -7.01
C GLY A 100 -16.52 2.85 -7.81
N ARG A 101 -16.45 2.78 -9.14
CA ARG A 101 -17.56 2.27 -9.98
C ARG A 101 -17.91 0.82 -9.70
N ALA A 102 -16.95 0.00 -9.32
CA ALA A 102 -17.17 -1.40 -8.97
C ALA A 102 -17.72 -1.64 -7.53
N ARG A 103 -18.00 -0.59 -6.74
CA ARG A 103 -18.50 -0.76 -5.34
C ARG A 103 -19.77 -1.58 -5.25
N GLY A 104 -20.71 -1.40 -6.18
CA GLY A 104 -21.94 -2.18 -6.21
C GLY A 104 -21.71 -3.69 -6.39
N LEU A 105 -20.65 -4.07 -7.11
CA LEU A 105 -20.28 -5.48 -7.30
C LEU A 105 -19.78 -6.13 -5.99
N VAL A 106 -19.10 -5.36 -5.12
CA VAL A 106 -18.60 -5.87 -3.84
C VAL A 106 -19.73 -6.39 -2.97
N ALA A 107 -20.84 -5.64 -2.87
CA ALA A 107 -22.01 -6.07 -2.11
C ALA A 107 -22.78 -7.20 -2.81
N ALA A 108 -22.98 -7.08 -4.13
CA ALA A 108 -23.76 -8.05 -4.91
C ALA A 108 -23.11 -9.44 -5.01
N MET A 109 -21.80 -9.53 -4.89
CA MET A 109 -21.02 -10.75 -5.14
C MET A 109 -20.34 -11.30 -3.88
N ALA A 110 -20.79 -10.96 -2.69
CA ALA A 110 -20.13 -11.33 -1.43
C ALA A 110 -19.73 -12.81 -1.34
N PRO A 111 -20.57 -13.81 -1.71
CA PRO A 111 -20.18 -15.23 -1.67
C PRO A 111 -19.05 -15.59 -2.65
N ALA A 112 -19.05 -14.99 -3.86
CA ALA A 112 -17.99 -15.19 -4.83
C ALA A 112 -16.66 -14.56 -4.34
N LEU A 113 -16.74 -13.41 -3.68
CA LEU A 113 -15.57 -12.75 -3.10
C LEU A 113 -14.96 -13.56 -1.95
N ASP A 114 -15.75 -14.29 -1.18
CA ASP A 114 -15.23 -15.21 -0.15
C ASP A 114 -14.44 -16.36 -0.78
N THR A 115 -14.95 -16.92 -1.89
CA THR A 115 -14.22 -17.95 -2.67
C THR A 115 -12.91 -17.42 -3.23
N VAL A 116 -12.92 -16.20 -3.79
CA VAL A 116 -11.72 -15.55 -4.31
C VAL A 116 -10.72 -15.29 -3.17
N GLN A 117 -11.17 -14.78 -2.01
CA GLN A 117 -10.30 -14.56 -0.85
C GLN A 117 -9.64 -15.85 -0.36
N ALA A 118 -10.38 -16.96 -0.33
CA ALA A 118 -9.83 -18.25 0.07
C ALA A 118 -8.67 -18.70 -0.83
N ALA A 119 -8.77 -18.42 -2.14
CA ALA A 119 -7.72 -18.73 -3.10
C ALA A 119 -6.55 -17.73 -3.06
N THR A 120 -6.86 -16.43 -3.11
CA THR A 120 -5.83 -15.39 -3.32
C THR A 120 -5.20 -14.89 -2.03
N GLY A 121 -5.77 -15.19 -0.86
CA GLY A 121 -5.38 -14.59 0.42
C GLY A 121 -5.77 -13.11 0.57
N SER A 122 -6.51 -12.55 -0.38
CA SER A 122 -6.89 -11.14 -0.40
C SER A 122 -8.34 -10.99 -0.86
N ARG A 123 -9.18 -10.29 -0.08
CA ARG A 123 -10.56 -10.05 -0.49
C ARG A 123 -10.60 -8.97 -1.57
N PRO A 124 -11.22 -9.21 -2.74
CA PRO A 124 -11.38 -8.18 -3.76
C PRO A 124 -12.20 -6.98 -3.26
N THR A 125 -11.80 -5.81 -3.69
CA THR A 125 -12.48 -4.53 -3.42
C THR A 125 -12.79 -3.83 -4.75
N ALA A 126 -13.48 -2.69 -4.70
CA ALA A 126 -13.71 -1.88 -5.90
C ALA A 126 -12.41 -1.45 -6.61
N ALA A 127 -11.29 -1.45 -5.89
CA ALA A 127 -9.96 -1.16 -6.43
C ALA A 127 -9.36 -2.31 -7.24
N SER A 128 -9.84 -3.54 -7.02
CA SER A 128 -9.22 -4.74 -7.60
C SER A 128 -9.45 -4.83 -9.11
N ALA A 129 -8.39 -5.07 -9.86
CA ALA A 129 -8.44 -5.17 -11.32
C ALA A 129 -9.47 -6.19 -11.81
N SER A 130 -9.70 -7.28 -11.05
CA SER A 130 -10.69 -8.30 -11.38
C SER A 130 -12.13 -7.75 -11.36
N LEU A 131 -12.49 -6.97 -10.31
CA LEU A 131 -13.82 -6.36 -10.23
C LEU A 131 -13.98 -5.17 -11.20
N GLN A 132 -12.92 -4.44 -11.47
CA GLN A 132 -12.94 -3.38 -12.49
C GLN A 132 -13.09 -3.96 -13.91
N LEU A 133 -12.47 -5.09 -14.19
CA LEU A 133 -12.65 -5.82 -15.44
C LEU A 133 -14.10 -6.33 -15.60
N LEU A 134 -14.66 -6.91 -14.53
CA LEU A 134 -16.05 -7.33 -14.50
C LEU A 134 -17.01 -6.14 -14.70
N TRP A 135 -16.71 -5.00 -14.07
CA TRP A 135 -17.49 -3.78 -14.27
C TRP A 135 -17.49 -3.34 -15.74
N LEU A 136 -16.34 -3.37 -16.41
CA LEU A 136 -16.24 -3.07 -17.84
C LEU A 136 -17.02 -4.11 -18.68
N GLN A 137 -16.92 -5.39 -18.38
CA GLN A 137 -17.67 -6.45 -19.07
C GLN A 137 -19.18 -6.18 -19.04
N GLN A 138 -19.70 -5.69 -17.91
CA GLN A 138 -21.13 -5.44 -17.72
C GLN A 138 -21.59 -4.08 -18.24
N ASN A 139 -20.78 -3.03 -18.13
CA ASN A 139 -21.20 -1.65 -18.35
C ASN A 139 -20.59 -1.01 -19.61
N ASP A 140 -19.49 -1.57 -20.15
CA ASP A 140 -18.85 -1.11 -21.39
C ASP A 140 -18.28 -2.31 -22.16
N PRO A 141 -19.18 -3.21 -22.66
CA PRO A 141 -18.76 -4.45 -23.32
C PRO A 141 -17.97 -4.20 -24.61
N ALA A 142 -18.22 -3.08 -25.30
CA ALA A 142 -17.47 -2.70 -26.49
C ALA A 142 -16.01 -2.35 -26.18
N ARG A 143 -15.77 -1.70 -25.05
CA ARG A 143 -14.43 -1.42 -24.54
C ARG A 143 -13.78 -2.70 -24.04
N HIS A 144 -14.49 -3.52 -23.25
CA HIS A 144 -14.02 -4.79 -22.71
C HIS A 144 -13.54 -5.71 -23.84
N ALA A 145 -14.30 -5.87 -24.93
CA ALA A 145 -13.95 -6.75 -26.07
C ALA A 145 -12.65 -6.36 -26.81
N ARG A 146 -12.14 -5.16 -26.59
CA ARG A 146 -10.87 -4.68 -27.19
C ARG A 146 -9.65 -4.96 -26.32
N ILE A 147 -9.85 -5.36 -25.07
CA ILE A 147 -8.76 -5.61 -24.11
C ILE A 147 -8.09 -6.92 -24.44
N THR A 148 -6.79 -6.90 -24.68
CA THR A 148 -5.96 -8.09 -24.85
C THR A 148 -5.13 -8.38 -23.60
N HIS A 149 -4.71 -7.32 -22.86
CA HIS A 149 -4.04 -7.49 -21.59
C HIS A 149 -4.62 -6.56 -20.51
N ALA A 150 -4.97 -7.15 -19.38
CA ALA A 150 -5.42 -6.48 -18.17
C ALA A 150 -4.22 -6.26 -17.24
N LEU A 151 -3.50 -5.17 -17.44
CA LEU A 151 -2.27 -4.82 -16.72
C LEU A 151 -2.58 -4.03 -15.45
N ARG A 152 -1.56 -3.86 -14.62
CA ARG A 152 -1.45 -2.81 -13.59
C ARG A 152 -0.51 -1.72 -14.06
N LEU A 153 -0.44 -0.62 -13.31
CA LEU A 153 0.40 0.52 -13.67
C LEU A 153 1.87 0.13 -13.92
N LYS A 154 2.47 -0.63 -13.01
CA LYS A 154 3.88 -1.02 -13.15
C LYS A 154 4.13 -1.92 -14.37
N GLU A 155 3.19 -2.81 -14.67
CA GLU A 155 3.23 -3.68 -15.86
C GLU A 155 3.02 -2.87 -17.14
N TRP A 156 2.12 -1.87 -17.12
CA TRP A 156 1.97 -0.91 -18.21
C TRP A 156 3.26 -0.12 -18.47
N LEU A 157 3.89 0.39 -17.41
CA LEU A 157 5.15 1.12 -17.56
C LEU A 157 6.28 0.19 -18.03
N PHE A 158 6.32 -1.04 -17.56
CA PHE A 158 7.29 -2.03 -18.03
C PHE A 158 7.07 -2.33 -19.51
N LEU A 159 5.83 -2.57 -19.95
CA LEU A 159 5.49 -2.72 -21.38
C LEU A 159 5.92 -1.49 -22.19
N ALA A 160 5.64 -0.29 -21.70
CA ALA A 160 5.99 0.97 -22.37
C ALA A 160 7.51 1.19 -22.49
N LEU A 161 8.29 0.66 -21.56
CA LEU A 161 9.75 0.75 -21.55
C LEU A 161 10.41 -0.34 -22.39
N THR A 162 9.84 -1.54 -22.44
CA THR A 162 10.51 -2.73 -23.01
C THR A 162 9.82 -3.32 -24.24
N GLY A 163 8.52 -3.04 -24.42
CA GLY A 163 7.69 -3.69 -25.43
C GLY A 163 7.21 -5.11 -25.02
N GLN A 164 7.45 -5.57 -23.78
CA GLN A 164 7.11 -6.90 -23.32
C GLN A 164 5.99 -6.84 -22.25
N PRO A 165 4.86 -7.56 -22.44
CA PRO A 165 3.79 -7.65 -21.45
C PRO A 165 4.11 -8.76 -20.43
N LEU A 166 4.81 -8.41 -19.34
CA LEU A 166 5.15 -9.34 -18.26
C LEU A 166 4.49 -8.89 -16.95
N ALA A 167 4.21 -9.87 -16.09
CA ALA A 167 3.82 -9.71 -14.71
C ALA A 167 4.76 -10.46 -13.77
N GLU A 168 4.68 -10.14 -12.49
CA GLU A 168 5.42 -10.86 -11.44
C GLU A 168 4.47 -11.20 -10.25
N PRO A 169 4.81 -12.19 -9.42
CA PRO A 169 3.88 -12.77 -8.45
C PRO A 169 3.38 -11.81 -7.37
N THR A 170 4.22 -10.86 -6.90
CA THR A 170 3.90 -10.08 -5.70
C THR A 170 2.65 -9.23 -5.88
N ALA A 171 2.37 -8.80 -7.09
CA ALA A 171 1.21 -7.98 -7.40
C ALA A 171 0.11 -8.73 -8.17
N LEU A 172 0.44 -9.71 -9.02
CA LEU A 172 -0.56 -10.43 -9.80
C LEU A 172 -1.33 -11.43 -8.94
N LEU A 173 -0.65 -12.25 -8.14
CA LEU A 173 -1.28 -13.34 -7.39
C LEU A 173 -2.29 -12.89 -6.32
N PRO A 174 -2.13 -11.76 -5.61
CA PRO A 174 -3.16 -11.27 -4.68
C PRO A 174 -4.53 -11.01 -5.30
N VAL A 175 -4.60 -10.94 -6.62
CA VAL A 175 -5.87 -10.68 -7.35
C VAL A 175 -6.30 -11.85 -8.21
N TRP A 176 -5.35 -12.65 -8.74
CA TRP A 176 -5.61 -13.65 -9.76
C TRP A 176 -5.05 -15.03 -9.45
N GLY A 177 -4.30 -15.17 -8.37
CA GLY A 177 -3.53 -16.38 -8.10
C GLY A 177 -3.90 -17.07 -6.79
N ASP A 178 -3.38 -18.26 -6.64
CA ASP A 178 -3.32 -18.95 -5.35
C ASP A 178 -1.99 -18.56 -4.67
N TRP A 179 -2.11 -17.84 -3.58
CA TRP A 179 -0.94 -17.34 -2.83
C TRP A 179 -0.08 -18.45 -2.24
N ARG A 180 -0.63 -19.66 -2.04
CA ARG A 180 0.10 -20.82 -1.49
C ARG A 180 0.91 -21.54 -2.55
N SER A 181 0.30 -21.81 -3.70
CA SER A 181 0.97 -22.51 -4.82
C SER A 181 1.86 -21.58 -5.65
N GLY A 182 1.61 -20.28 -5.60
CA GLY A 182 2.31 -19.30 -6.42
C GLY A 182 1.90 -19.34 -7.91
N ALA A 183 0.75 -19.92 -8.23
CA ALA A 183 0.22 -20.06 -9.57
C ALA A 183 -1.07 -19.25 -9.76
N LEU A 184 -1.46 -19.00 -11.01
CA LEU A 184 -2.77 -18.44 -11.32
C LEU A 184 -3.87 -19.40 -10.87
N ALA A 185 -4.98 -18.84 -10.35
CA ALA A 185 -6.14 -19.56 -9.85
C ALA A 185 -7.36 -19.33 -10.77
N PRO A 186 -7.70 -20.24 -11.68
CA PRO A 186 -8.85 -20.09 -12.57
C PRO A 186 -10.16 -19.83 -11.86
N VAL A 187 -10.30 -20.35 -10.62
CA VAL A 187 -11.48 -20.14 -9.76
C VAL A 187 -11.80 -18.65 -9.55
N VAL A 188 -10.83 -17.75 -9.65
CA VAL A 188 -11.07 -16.30 -9.54
C VAL A 188 -11.97 -15.82 -10.68
N ALA A 189 -11.57 -16.11 -11.92
CA ALA A 189 -12.36 -15.70 -13.09
C ALA A 189 -13.71 -16.42 -13.15
N GLU A 190 -13.75 -17.70 -12.81
CA GLU A 190 -14.97 -18.53 -12.77
C GLU A 190 -15.98 -17.99 -11.74
N SER A 191 -15.54 -17.74 -10.50
CA SER A 191 -16.39 -17.22 -9.43
C SER A 191 -16.95 -15.83 -9.73
N LEU A 192 -16.21 -15.01 -10.45
CA LEU A 192 -16.62 -13.66 -10.84
C LEU A 192 -17.41 -13.63 -12.15
N GLY A 193 -17.49 -14.73 -12.90
CA GLY A 193 -18.17 -14.79 -14.21
C GLY A 193 -17.46 -13.96 -15.29
N LEU A 194 -16.14 -13.89 -15.23
CA LEU A 194 -15.32 -13.20 -16.23
C LEU A 194 -15.15 -14.07 -17.48
N SER A 195 -15.55 -13.56 -18.65
CA SER A 195 -15.56 -14.33 -19.90
C SER A 195 -14.16 -14.74 -20.39
N HIS A 196 -13.14 -13.93 -20.14
CA HIS A 196 -11.76 -14.16 -20.56
C HIS A 196 -10.73 -13.77 -19.49
N GLY A 197 -11.11 -13.90 -18.21
CA GLY A 197 -10.35 -13.29 -17.11
C GLY A 197 -8.88 -13.64 -17.04
N THR A 198 -8.54 -14.92 -17.12
CA THR A 198 -7.14 -15.37 -17.04
C THR A 198 -6.39 -15.26 -18.37
N GLU A 199 -7.08 -15.30 -19.51
CA GLU A 199 -6.49 -15.16 -20.83
C GLU A 199 -6.03 -13.71 -21.11
N LEU A 200 -6.60 -12.74 -20.41
CA LEU A 200 -6.21 -11.33 -20.52
C LEU A 200 -5.03 -10.96 -19.61
N LEU A 201 -4.47 -11.91 -18.86
CA LEU A 201 -3.32 -11.63 -18.01
C LEU A 201 -2.01 -11.73 -18.78
N PRO A 202 -1.01 -10.88 -18.47
CA PRO A 202 0.31 -11.02 -19.05
C PRO A 202 1.01 -12.27 -18.50
N ASP A 203 2.06 -12.74 -19.21
CA ASP A 203 2.88 -13.86 -18.76
C ASP A 203 3.48 -13.60 -17.39
N LEU A 204 3.30 -14.58 -16.49
CA LEU A 204 3.82 -14.52 -15.13
C LEU A 204 5.24 -15.04 -15.07
N ALA A 205 6.20 -14.19 -14.77
CA ALA A 205 7.59 -14.56 -14.53
C ALA A 205 7.93 -14.50 -13.04
N PRO A 206 8.80 -15.37 -12.50
CA PRO A 206 9.24 -15.30 -11.10
C PRO A 206 9.82 -13.93 -10.73
N VAL A 207 9.75 -13.59 -9.45
CA VAL A 207 10.38 -12.37 -8.94
C VAL A 207 11.86 -12.34 -9.35
N GLY A 208 12.30 -11.20 -9.89
CA GLY A 208 13.67 -11.02 -10.41
C GLY A 208 13.92 -11.59 -11.80
N ALA A 209 13.05 -12.47 -12.32
CA ALA A 209 13.12 -12.97 -13.70
C ALA A 209 12.26 -12.13 -14.67
N ALA A 210 11.27 -11.38 -14.17
CA ALA A 210 10.47 -10.45 -14.98
C ALA A 210 11.33 -9.25 -15.40
N ARG A 211 12.16 -9.43 -16.44
CA ARG A 211 13.10 -8.44 -16.96
C ARG A 211 13.23 -8.49 -18.46
N ALA A 212 13.47 -7.34 -19.10
CA ALA A 212 13.70 -7.21 -20.53
C ALA A 212 14.63 -6.01 -20.80
N GLY A 213 15.16 -5.92 -22.01
CA GLY A 213 15.98 -4.76 -22.41
C GLY A 213 15.15 -3.51 -22.67
N LEU A 214 15.66 -2.34 -22.33
CA LEU A 214 15.06 -1.06 -22.68
C LEU A 214 14.93 -0.92 -24.19
N SER A 215 13.74 -0.63 -24.68
CA SER A 215 13.45 -0.46 -26.10
C SER A 215 14.19 0.73 -26.71
N GLN A 216 14.41 0.75 -28.01
CA GLN A 216 15.01 1.89 -28.71
C GLN A 216 14.22 3.19 -28.45
N ALA A 217 12.90 3.16 -28.58
CA ALA A 217 12.05 4.34 -28.36
C ALA A 217 12.15 4.89 -26.92
N ALA A 218 12.24 4.00 -25.92
CA ALA A 218 12.42 4.42 -24.54
C ALA A 218 13.85 4.93 -24.28
N ALA A 219 14.85 4.36 -24.90
CA ALA A 219 16.24 4.81 -24.84
C ALA A 219 16.39 6.22 -25.40
N GLU A 220 15.84 6.48 -26.59
CA GLU A 220 15.82 7.82 -27.21
C GLU A 220 15.10 8.86 -26.35
N ALA A 221 13.96 8.49 -25.71
CA ALA A 221 13.17 9.38 -24.88
C ALA A 221 13.83 9.71 -23.53
N THR A 222 14.67 8.82 -23.00
CA THR A 222 15.26 8.96 -21.67
C THR A 222 16.74 9.31 -21.68
N GLY A 223 17.44 9.12 -22.81
CA GLY A 223 18.89 9.22 -22.90
C GLY A 223 19.64 8.05 -22.28
N LEU A 224 18.94 6.96 -21.93
CA LEU A 224 19.52 5.75 -21.37
C LEU A 224 19.97 4.80 -22.49
N PRO A 225 20.93 3.88 -22.25
CA PRO A 225 21.37 2.93 -23.26
C PRO A 225 20.24 1.98 -23.71
N GLN A 226 20.09 1.78 -25.02
CA GLN A 226 19.23 0.73 -25.55
C GLN A 226 19.69 -0.64 -25.03
N GLY A 227 18.73 -1.51 -24.68
CA GLY A 227 19.03 -2.82 -24.12
C GLY A 227 19.40 -2.81 -22.64
N LEU A 228 19.44 -1.63 -21.98
CA LEU A 228 19.60 -1.57 -20.53
C LEU A 228 18.60 -2.49 -19.83
N PRO A 229 19.05 -3.40 -18.96
CA PRO A 229 18.12 -4.29 -18.24
C PRO A 229 17.07 -3.50 -17.46
N VAL A 230 15.80 -3.71 -17.76
CA VAL A 230 14.65 -3.20 -17.00
C VAL A 230 14.06 -4.36 -16.21
N LEU A 231 13.98 -4.21 -14.91
CA LEU A 231 13.39 -5.17 -13.97
C LEU A 231 11.99 -4.70 -13.56
N LEU A 232 11.02 -5.58 -13.64
CA LEU A 232 9.69 -5.34 -13.09
C LEU A 232 9.75 -5.55 -11.56
N GLY A 233 9.55 -4.48 -10.80
CA GLY A 233 9.56 -4.50 -9.34
C GLY A 233 8.23 -4.98 -8.74
N PRO A 234 8.17 -5.18 -7.41
CA PRO A 234 6.93 -5.46 -6.69
C PRO A 234 6.01 -4.23 -6.68
N GLY A 235 4.83 -4.35 -6.07
CA GLY A 235 3.98 -3.18 -5.80
C GLY A 235 4.67 -2.16 -4.88
N ASP A 236 4.24 -0.90 -4.97
CA ASP A 236 4.78 0.25 -4.22
C ASP A 236 4.80 0.06 -2.70
N VAL A 237 3.76 -0.56 -2.14
CA VAL A 237 3.69 -0.88 -0.70
C VAL A 237 4.85 -1.78 -0.30
N GLN A 238 5.08 -2.87 -1.04
CA GLN A 238 6.17 -3.80 -0.70
C GLN A 238 7.54 -3.15 -0.90
N ALA A 239 7.73 -2.38 -1.97
CA ALA A 239 8.96 -1.61 -2.17
C ALA A 239 9.22 -0.67 -1.00
N THR A 240 8.20 0.05 -0.52
CA THR A 240 8.31 0.95 0.64
C THR A 240 8.69 0.20 1.91
N LEU A 241 8.02 -0.93 2.19
CA LEU A 241 8.30 -1.75 3.37
C LEU A 241 9.74 -2.31 3.36
N ILE A 242 10.23 -2.74 2.22
CA ILE A 242 11.63 -3.17 2.05
C ILE A 242 12.59 -2.00 2.32
N GLY A 243 12.30 -0.83 1.78
CA GLY A 243 13.10 0.38 2.05
C GLY A 243 13.06 0.84 3.51
N LEU A 244 12.05 0.44 4.26
CA LEU A 244 11.98 0.59 5.72
C LEU A 244 12.74 -0.51 6.47
N GLY A 245 13.34 -1.47 5.78
CA GLY A 245 14.16 -2.53 6.36
C GLY A 245 13.43 -3.82 6.68
N LEU A 246 12.18 -3.97 6.24
CA LEU A 246 11.45 -5.23 6.39
C LEU A 246 12.22 -6.37 5.67
N GLY A 247 12.48 -7.46 6.38
CA GLY A 247 13.27 -8.59 5.86
C GLY A 247 14.77 -8.36 5.81
N SER A 248 15.28 -7.26 6.36
CA SER A 248 16.72 -7.04 6.51
C SER A 248 17.31 -7.89 7.63
N ARG A 249 18.63 -8.12 7.60
CA ARG A 249 19.34 -8.88 8.64
C ARG A 249 19.25 -8.30 10.05
N ALA A 250 18.77 -7.06 10.19
CA ALA A 250 18.57 -6.41 11.48
C ALA A 250 17.37 -6.96 12.28
N GLY A 251 16.74 -8.07 11.85
CA GLY A 251 15.64 -8.71 12.57
C GLY A 251 14.33 -7.92 12.51
N VAL A 252 14.13 -7.10 11.49
CA VAL A 252 12.89 -6.35 11.27
C VAL A 252 11.88 -7.25 10.57
N GLY A 253 11.04 -7.91 11.37
CA GLY A 253 9.92 -8.74 10.88
C GLY A 253 8.60 -8.00 10.75
N ARG A 254 8.52 -6.75 11.22
CA ARG A 254 7.31 -5.91 11.25
C ARG A 254 7.59 -4.52 10.74
N ALA A 255 6.60 -3.90 10.10
CA ALA A 255 6.68 -2.50 9.73
C ALA A 255 5.29 -1.84 9.78
N SER A 256 5.27 -0.53 10.04
CA SER A 256 4.07 0.30 9.95
C SER A 256 4.39 1.60 9.26
N ILE A 257 3.54 1.98 8.30
CA ILE A 257 3.66 3.23 7.53
C ILE A 257 2.44 4.08 7.86
N PHE A 258 2.67 5.32 8.29
CA PHE A 258 1.61 6.30 8.50
C PHE A 258 1.74 7.42 7.48
N GLY A 259 1.02 7.25 6.38
CA GLY A 259 0.73 8.28 5.40
C GLY A 259 -0.69 8.84 5.61
N THR A 260 -1.35 9.28 4.56
CA THR A 260 -2.79 9.58 4.52
C THR A 260 -3.59 8.42 5.12
N SER A 261 -3.37 7.22 4.60
CA SER A 261 -3.79 5.94 5.16
C SER A 261 -2.66 5.30 5.98
N ALA A 262 -2.92 4.16 6.63
CA ALA A 262 -1.88 3.40 7.30
C ALA A 262 -1.71 2.01 6.68
N ILE A 263 -0.49 1.50 6.71
CA ILE A 263 -0.16 0.11 6.36
C ILE A 263 0.54 -0.52 7.55
N HIS A 264 0.02 -1.64 8.03
CA HIS A 264 0.68 -2.46 9.04
C HIS A 264 1.06 -3.79 8.39
N ALA A 265 2.31 -4.20 8.50
CA ALA A 265 2.84 -5.34 7.75
C ALA A 265 3.76 -6.22 8.59
N CYS A 266 3.78 -7.50 8.27
CA CYS A 266 4.74 -8.45 8.79
C CYS A 266 5.17 -9.46 7.73
N LEU A 267 6.32 -10.11 7.96
CA LEU A 267 6.76 -11.26 7.19
C LEU A 267 6.32 -12.56 7.86
N LEU A 268 5.85 -13.47 7.06
CA LEU A 268 5.45 -14.83 7.43
C LEU A 268 6.35 -15.82 6.69
N ASP A 269 6.95 -16.75 7.44
CA ASP A 269 7.88 -17.73 6.86
C ASP A 269 7.15 -18.87 6.17
N ASP A 270 6.03 -19.31 6.73
CA ASP A 270 5.26 -20.46 6.23
C ASP A 270 3.78 -20.13 6.07
N PRO A 271 3.26 -20.13 4.82
CA PRO A 271 1.83 -19.96 4.58
C PRO A 271 0.96 -21.08 5.14
N ALA A 272 1.53 -22.28 5.35
CA ALA A 272 0.78 -23.40 5.94
C ALA A 272 0.45 -23.17 7.42
N ALA A 273 1.23 -22.34 8.12
CA ALA A 273 0.92 -21.93 9.48
C ALA A 273 -0.32 -21.03 9.58
N MET A 274 -0.82 -20.52 8.45
CA MET A 274 -1.96 -19.63 8.37
C MET A 274 -3.06 -20.28 7.50
N PRO A 275 -3.99 -21.03 8.11
CA PRO A 275 -5.03 -21.76 7.37
C PRO A 275 -5.99 -20.82 6.63
N GLN A 276 -6.16 -19.59 7.14
CA GLN A 276 -6.96 -18.54 6.50
C GLN A 276 -6.21 -17.20 6.55
N ALA A 277 -6.37 -16.39 5.50
CA ALA A 277 -5.89 -15.02 5.54
C ALA A 277 -6.62 -14.24 6.64
N PRO A 278 -5.94 -13.42 7.44
CA PRO A 278 -6.59 -12.56 8.42
C PRO A 278 -7.60 -11.64 7.75
N ALA A 279 -8.68 -11.31 8.47
CA ALA A 279 -9.71 -10.40 7.96
C ALA A 279 -9.09 -9.07 7.50
N GLY A 280 -9.44 -8.61 6.30
CA GLY A 280 -8.91 -7.37 5.72
C GLY A 280 -7.45 -7.40 5.29
N ALA A 281 -6.72 -8.51 5.49
CA ALA A 281 -5.33 -8.61 5.09
C ALA A 281 -5.18 -8.83 3.57
N MET A 282 -4.02 -8.42 3.07
CA MET A 282 -3.50 -8.79 1.76
C MET A 282 -2.21 -9.60 1.94
N ILE A 283 -2.08 -10.67 1.18
CA ILE A 283 -0.91 -11.55 1.23
C ILE A 283 -0.21 -11.54 -0.11
N GLN A 284 1.11 -11.36 -0.09
CA GLN A 284 1.97 -11.30 -1.28
C GLN A 284 3.21 -12.16 -1.06
N GLN A 285 3.76 -12.75 -2.13
CA GLN A 285 5.11 -13.30 -2.06
C GLN A 285 6.11 -12.19 -1.71
N PHE A 286 7.14 -12.52 -0.95
CA PHE A 286 8.15 -11.55 -0.58
C PHE A 286 9.24 -11.45 -1.64
N ALA A 287 9.55 -10.24 -2.11
CA ALA A 287 10.43 -10.03 -3.27
C ALA A 287 11.91 -10.31 -3.00
N LEU A 288 12.38 -10.21 -1.75
CA LEU A 288 13.80 -10.37 -1.43
C LEU A 288 14.19 -11.75 -0.87
N GLY A 289 13.24 -12.64 -0.70
CA GLY A 289 13.54 -13.97 -0.13
C GLY A 289 12.33 -14.88 -0.08
N PRO A 290 12.48 -16.03 0.55
CA PRO A 290 11.36 -16.90 0.83
C PRO A 290 10.38 -16.24 1.81
N GLY A 291 9.14 -16.72 1.84
CA GLY A 291 8.10 -16.24 2.72
C GLY A 291 7.16 -15.25 2.06
N TYR A 292 6.30 -14.68 2.87
CA TYR A 292 5.17 -13.88 2.45
C TYR A 292 5.09 -12.59 3.25
N LEU A 293 4.75 -11.52 2.54
CA LEU A 293 4.32 -10.27 3.13
C LEU A 293 2.83 -10.36 3.42
N CYS A 294 2.44 -10.24 4.68
CA CYS A 294 1.06 -10.05 5.11
C CYS A 294 0.90 -8.60 5.58
N PHE A 295 -0.13 -7.90 5.10
CA PHE A 295 -0.34 -6.52 5.53
C PHE A 295 -1.81 -6.12 5.56
N HIS A 296 -2.14 -5.22 6.48
CA HIS A 296 -3.41 -4.54 6.62
C HIS A 296 -3.34 -3.14 5.97
N PRO A 297 -4.08 -2.89 4.89
CA PRO A 297 -4.23 -1.56 4.29
C PRO A 297 -5.38 -0.82 4.99
N CYS A 298 -5.08 -0.05 6.04
CA CYS A 298 -6.07 0.71 6.79
C CYS A 298 -6.41 2.03 6.09
N PHE A 299 -7.69 2.41 6.05
CA PHE A 299 -8.09 3.73 5.55
C PHE A 299 -7.65 4.84 6.49
N ASN A 300 -7.81 4.62 7.78
CA ASN A 300 -7.55 5.63 8.80
C ASN A 300 -6.07 5.61 9.20
N GLY A 301 -5.34 6.61 8.75
CA GLY A 301 -3.91 6.82 9.03
C GLY A 301 -3.65 8.16 9.70
N ALA A 302 -2.58 8.84 9.30
CA ALA A 302 -2.23 10.14 9.86
C ALA A 302 -3.27 11.25 9.54
N THR A 303 -4.14 11.06 8.55
CA THR A 303 -5.28 11.95 8.29
C THR A 303 -6.23 12.06 9.47
N LEU A 304 -6.31 11.05 10.34
CA LEU A 304 -7.03 11.15 11.61
C LEU A 304 -6.65 12.44 12.37
N LEU A 305 -5.36 12.70 12.50
CA LEU A 305 -4.88 13.88 13.26
C LEU A 305 -5.29 15.20 12.60
N HIS A 306 -5.31 15.23 11.26
CA HIS A 306 -5.84 16.35 10.51
C HIS A 306 -7.36 16.50 10.69
N HIS A 307 -8.12 15.40 10.66
CA HIS A 307 -9.56 15.45 10.92
C HIS A 307 -9.88 15.94 12.33
N LEU A 308 -9.11 15.54 13.33
CA LEU A 308 -9.26 16.03 14.70
C LEU A 308 -8.97 17.53 14.78
N SER A 309 -7.86 18.01 14.18
CA SER A 309 -7.49 19.43 14.22
C SER A 309 -8.51 20.35 13.54
N ARG A 310 -9.30 19.84 12.60
CA ARG A 310 -10.39 20.60 11.97
C ARG A 310 -11.68 20.64 12.78
N ARG A 311 -11.88 19.68 13.67
CA ARG A 311 -13.13 19.52 14.44
C ARG A 311 -13.04 20.04 15.87
N PHE A 312 -11.85 20.02 16.43
CA PHE A 312 -11.57 20.50 17.77
C PHE A 312 -10.62 21.70 17.69
N ALA A 313 -11.00 22.81 18.33
CA ALA A 313 -10.15 24.00 18.40
C ALA A 313 -8.91 23.75 19.27
N ASP A 314 -7.84 24.51 19.00
CA ASP A 314 -6.64 24.61 19.84
C ASP A 314 -5.87 23.29 20.08
N LEU A 315 -6.03 22.30 19.18
CA LEU A 315 -5.25 21.07 19.28
C LEU A 315 -3.77 21.34 18.99
N PRO A 316 -2.83 20.91 19.85
CA PRO A 316 -1.41 21.03 19.59
C PRO A 316 -1.00 20.14 18.40
N ALA A 317 -0.22 20.69 17.49
CA ALA A 317 0.27 19.96 16.30
C ALA A 317 1.23 18.80 16.67
N ALA A 318 2.05 19.01 17.71
CA ALA A 318 2.99 18.04 18.25
C ALA A 318 2.77 17.88 19.76
N PRO A 319 1.72 17.18 20.20
CA PRO A 319 1.46 17.01 21.62
C PRO A 319 2.53 16.14 22.27
N THR A 320 2.91 16.50 23.48
CA THR A 320 3.56 15.60 24.42
C THR A 320 2.54 14.63 25.01
N PRO A 321 2.96 13.48 25.57
CA PRO A 321 2.05 12.57 26.25
C PRO A 321 1.19 13.30 27.31
N ASP A 322 -0.13 13.26 27.14
CA ASP A 322 -1.12 13.80 28.08
C ASP A 322 -2.16 12.70 28.35
N TYR A 323 -1.81 11.81 29.27
CA TYR A 323 -2.57 10.60 29.57
C TYR A 323 -3.91 10.92 30.21
N SER A 324 -4.97 10.31 29.69
CA SER A 324 -6.35 10.56 30.16
C SER A 324 -7.23 9.31 29.99
N ALA A 325 -8.47 9.37 30.47
CA ALA A 325 -9.46 8.32 30.25
C ALA A 325 -10.16 8.43 28.87
N LEU A 326 -9.78 9.39 28.02
CA LEU A 326 -10.35 9.52 26.68
C LEU A 326 -9.95 8.35 25.80
N ILE A 327 -10.95 7.67 25.23
CA ILE A 327 -10.76 6.62 24.23
C ILE A 327 -11.34 7.13 22.91
N LEU A 328 -10.51 7.04 21.85
CA LEU A 328 -10.88 7.45 20.52
C LEU A 328 -10.84 6.25 19.56
N HIS A 329 -11.96 5.97 18.87
CA HIS A 329 -11.98 5.05 17.74
C HIS A 329 -11.75 5.84 16.46
N PRO A 330 -10.70 5.51 15.66
CA PRO A 330 -10.15 6.43 14.67
C PRO A 330 -10.84 6.42 13.29
N PHE A 331 -12.02 5.83 13.15
CA PHE A 331 -12.68 5.57 11.87
C PHE A 331 -13.41 6.83 11.35
N LEU A 332 -12.67 7.83 10.88
CA LEU A 332 -13.20 9.10 10.39
C LEU A 332 -13.21 9.24 8.86
N GLU A 333 -12.58 8.31 8.15
CA GLU A 333 -12.55 8.34 6.69
C GLU A 333 -13.90 7.88 6.09
N PRO A 334 -14.38 8.53 5.03
CA PRO A 334 -15.56 8.08 4.31
C PRO A 334 -15.38 6.67 3.73
N GLY A 335 -16.31 5.77 3.98
CA GLY A 335 -16.24 4.38 3.55
C GLY A 335 -15.72 3.42 4.61
N GLY A 336 -15.65 3.87 5.87
CA GLY A 336 -15.42 3.03 7.03
C GLY A 336 -13.97 2.58 7.20
N GLU A 337 -13.74 1.29 7.38
CA GLU A 337 -12.39 0.73 7.54
C GLU A 337 -12.22 -0.56 6.73
N ARG A 338 -11.01 -0.79 6.24
CA ARG A 338 -10.61 -2.02 5.51
C ARG A 338 -10.03 -3.07 6.44
N ALA A 339 -9.23 -2.64 7.40
CA ALA A 339 -8.46 -3.52 8.26
C ALA A 339 -8.04 -2.79 9.55
N PRO A 340 -7.88 -3.51 10.66
CA PRO A 340 -8.18 -4.92 10.85
C PRO A 340 -9.68 -5.23 11.01
N TRP A 341 -10.52 -4.21 11.16
CA TRP A 341 -11.99 -4.34 11.23
C TRP A 341 -12.59 -3.91 9.89
N THR A 342 -12.88 -4.89 9.05
CA THR A 342 -13.43 -4.63 7.71
C THR A 342 -14.91 -4.32 7.79
N ASP A 343 -15.26 -3.03 7.78
CA ASP A 343 -16.65 -2.58 7.80
C ASP A 343 -16.78 -1.24 7.05
N PRO A 344 -17.62 -1.17 5.99
CA PRO A 344 -17.83 0.05 5.21
C PRO A 344 -18.59 1.13 5.99
N HIS A 345 -19.26 0.77 7.09
CA HIS A 345 -20.01 1.68 7.96
C HIS A 345 -19.24 2.10 9.21
N ALA A 346 -18.00 1.57 9.41
CA ALA A 346 -17.20 1.90 10.57
C ALA A 346 -17.10 3.41 10.76
N SER A 347 -17.41 3.87 11.96
CA SER A 347 -17.43 5.29 12.29
C SER A 347 -16.72 5.56 13.62
N GLY A 348 -16.10 6.75 13.70
CA GLY A 348 -15.32 7.17 14.87
C GLY A 348 -16.19 7.45 16.09
N ALA A 349 -15.59 7.28 17.27
CA ALA A 349 -16.20 7.62 18.55
C ALA A 349 -15.17 8.27 19.47
N VAL A 350 -15.63 9.21 20.31
CA VAL A 350 -14.84 9.77 21.43
C VAL A 350 -15.61 9.45 22.71
N ILE A 351 -15.02 8.65 23.57
CA ILE A 351 -15.63 8.14 24.79
C ILE A 351 -14.83 8.62 25.98
N GLY A 352 -15.52 8.94 27.10
CA GLY A 352 -14.90 9.46 28.31
C GLY A 352 -14.66 10.98 28.29
N LEU A 353 -15.27 11.72 27.36
CA LEU A 353 -15.21 13.19 27.31
C LEU A 353 -15.94 13.80 28.52
N THR A 354 -15.29 14.74 29.17
CA THR A 354 -15.85 15.51 30.30
C THR A 354 -15.57 16.99 30.12
N ALA A 355 -16.20 17.83 30.92
CA ALA A 355 -15.95 19.27 30.92
C ALA A 355 -14.50 19.67 31.30
N ALA A 356 -13.75 18.75 31.90
CA ALA A 356 -12.35 18.95 32.27
C ALA A 356 -11.38 18.45 31.20
N SER A 357 -11.87 17.82 30.13
CA SER A 357 -11.02 17.29 29.05
C SER A 357 -10.37 18.44 28.29
N THR A 358 -9.06 18.34 28.07
CA THR A 358 -8.26 19.37 27.39
C THR A 358 -8.04 19.05 25.91
N PRO A 359 -7.76 20.06 25.05
CA PRO A 359 -7.36 19.85 23.68
C PRO A 359 -6.12 18.94 23.54
N ALA A 360 -5.15 19.05 24.45
CA ALA A 360 -3.95 18.22 24.47
C ALA A 360 -4.28 16.73 24.69
N GLN A 361 -5.22 16.43 25.58
CA GLN A 361 -5.70 15.06 25.80
C GLN A 361 -6.39 14.47 24.57
N ILE A 362 -7.19 15.26 23.85
CA ILE A 362 -7.83 14.83 22.59
C ILE A 362 -6.76 14.55 21.53
N ALA A 363 -5.78 15.43 21.38
CA ALA A 363 -4.69 15.27 20.42
C ALA A 363 -3.83 14.03 20.72
N TRP A 364 -3.60 13.75 22.01
CA TRP A 364 -2.86 12.57 22.44
C TRP A 364 -3.68 11.28 22.26
N ALA A 365 -4.96 11.29 22.60
CA ALA A 365 -5.87 10.16 22.39
C ALA A 365 -5.96 9.73 20.91
N GLY A 366 -5.83 10.66 19.97
CA GLY A 366 -5.69 10.34 18.53
C GLY A 366 -4.44 9.52 18.23
N ARG A 367 -3.30 9.82 18.85
CA ARG A 367 -2.06 9.04 18.72
C ARG A 367 -2.15 7.68 19.38
N GLU A 368 -2.73 7.62 20.55
CA GLU A 368 -3.00 6.35 21.25
C GLU A 368 -3.88 5.43 20.41
N ALA A 369 -4.93 5.96 19.78
CA ALA A 369 -5.82 5.21 18.89
C ALA A 369 -5.05 4.57 17.72
N LEU A 370 -4.17 5.32 17.05
CA LEU A 370 -3.33 4.80 15.98
C LEU A 370 -2.36 3.71 16.47
N ALA A 371 -1.79 3.87 17.66
CA ALA A 371 -0.93 2.84 18.26
C ALA A 371 -1.73 1.57 18.62
N PHE A 372 -2.96 1.70 19.10
CA PHE A 372 -3.83 0.56 19.41
C PHE A 372 -4.27 -0.20 18.16
N VAL A 373 -4.63 0.50 17.09
CA VAL A 373 -4.89 -0.12 15.77
C VAL A 373 -3.67 -0.87 15.27
N THR A 374 -2.48 -0.30 15.40
CA THR A 374 -1.22 -0.97 15.02
C THR A 374 -1.03 -2.27 15.80
N ARG A 375 -1.22 -2.25 17.12
CA ARG A 375 -1.13 -3.45 17.97
C ARG A 375 -2.14 -4.51 17.53
N ALA A 376 -3.40 -4.13 17.34
CA ALA A 376 -4.46 -5.03 16.90
C ALA A 376 -4.14 -5.66 15.54
N SER A 377 -3.70 -4.85 14.56
CA SER A 377 -3.31 -5.31 13.23
C SER A 377 -2.20 -6.35 13.27
N HIS A 378 -1.11 -6.07 13.99
CA HIS A 378 0.00 -7.02 14.11
C HIS A 378 -0.39 -8.30 14.86
N ALA A 379 -1.24 -8.19 15.89
CA ALA A 379 -1.74 -9.37 16.61
C ALA A 379 -2.62 -10.25 15.72
N MET A 380 -3.55 -9.66 14.96
CA MET A 380 -4.44 -10.40 14.06
C MET A 380 -3.71 -11.05 12.89
N MET A 381 -2.63 -10.46 12.41
CA MET A 381 -1.78 -11.05 11.38
C MET A 381 -0.84 -12.15 11.93
N GLY A 382 -0.82 -12.40 13.21
CA GLY A 382 0.13 -13.35 13.82
C GLY A 382 1.59 -12.91 13.66
N ALA A 383 1.83 -11.59 13.68
CA ALA A 383 3.14 -11.04 13.40
C ALA A 383 4.24 -11.60 14.31
N PRO A 384 5.39 -12.03 13.76
CA PRO A 384 6.46 -12.63 14.55
C PRO A 384 7.05 -11.63 15.56
N GLY A 385 7.79 -12.09 16.53
CA GLY A 385 8.58 -11.24 17.44
C GLY A 385 9.60 -10.38 16.68
N GLY A 386 10.24 -9.43 17.37
CA GLY A 386 11.31 -8.62 16.81
C GLY A 386 11.00 -7.13 16.76
N ALA A 387 11.87 -6.36 16.09
CA ALA A 387 11.71 -4.92 15.96
C ALA A 387 10.60 -4.55 14.96
N LEU A 388 9.95 -3.42 15.22
CA LEU A 388 8.97 -2.78 14.34
C LEU A 388 9.61 -1.56 13.66
N SER A 389 9.62 -1.54 12.34
CA SER A 389 10.06 -0.36 11.59
C SER A 389 8.90 0.62 11.40
N LEU A 390 9.11 1.89 11.73
CA LEU A 390 8.12 2.95 11.62
C LEU A 390 8.50 3.93 10.50
N GLY A 391 7.64 4.04 9.49
CA GLY A 391 7.77 4.94 8.35
C GLY A 391 6.60 5.91 8.21
N GLY A 392 6.71 6.80 7.21
CA GLY A 392 5.71 7.83 6.95
C GLY A 392 5.84 9.05 7.86
N GLY A 393 4.84 9.91 7.83
CA GLY A 393 4.87 11.21 8.55
C GLY A 393 5.05 11.09 10.06
N LEU A 394 4.44 10.08 10.67
CA LEU A 394 4.55 9.86 12.12
C LEU A 394 5.88 9.27 12.58
N ALA A 395 6.75 8.85 11.67
CA ALA A 395 8.12 8.44 12.03
C ALA A 395 8.95 9.62 12.60
N GLY A 396 8.56 10.86 12.30
CA GLY A 396 9.13 12.07 12.89
C GLY A 396 8.67 12.37 14.32
N ASP A 397 7.53 11.83 14.75
CA ASP A 397 6.96 12.05 16.09
C ASP A 397 7.56 11.05 17.09
N GLU A 398 8.52 11.52 17.88
CA GLU A 398 9.26 10.67 18.83
C GLU A 398 8.37 10.19 19.98
N HIS A 399 7.48 11.04 20.49
CA HIS A 399 6.57 10.68 21.56
C HIS A 399 5.59 9.59 21.11
N PHE A 400 5.06 9.72 19.89
CA PHE A 400 4.23 8.66 19.30
C PHE A 400 5.02 7.35 19.13
N ALA A 401 6.24 7.43 18.61
CA ALA A 401 7.08 6.24 18.40
C ALA A 401 7.46 5.54 19.71
N GLN A 402 7.73 6.30 20.79
CA GLN A 402 7.97 5.75 22.12
C GLN A 402 6.72 5.06 22.69
N PHE A 403 5.56 5.71 22.57
CA PHE A 403 4.29 5.11 23.01
C PHE A 403 3.94 3.87 22.19
N LEU A 404 4.16 3.91 20.86
CA LEU A 404 3.98 2.75 19.98
C LEU A 404 4.86 1.56 20.41
N ALA A 405 6.12 1.81 20.77
CA ALA A 405 7.00 0.75 21.30
C ALA A 405 6.39 0.11 22.54
N THR A 406 5.90 0.92 23.48
CA THR A 406 5.27 0.45 24.73
C THR A 406 3.99 -0.36 24.46
N VAL A 407 3.10 0.15 23.58
CA VAL A 407 1.84 -0.51 23.24
C VAL A 407 2.06 -1.86 22.53
N THR A 408 3.04 -1.92 21.62
CA THR A 408 3.31 -3.12 20.84
C THR A 408 4.26 -4.11 21.53
N GLY A 409 4.92 -3.68 22.59
CA GLY A 409 5.95 -4.48 23.26
C GLY A 409 7.21 -4.74 22.41
N CYS A 410 7.43 -3.91 21.38
CA CYS A 410 8.52 -4.08 20.41
C CYS A 410 9.47 -2.88 20.44
N THR A 411 10.74 -3.10 20.17
CA THR A 411 11.64 -2.00 19.83
C THR A 411 11.16 -1.35 18.52
N VAL A 412 10.86 -0.05 18.52
CA VAL A 412 10.49 0.72 17.33
C VAL A 412 11.72 1.38 16.72
N GLN A 413 11.99 1.06 15.45
CA GLN A 413 13.04 1.68 14.65
C GLN A 413 12.43 2.76 13.77
N ARG A 414 12.69 4.02 14.09
CA ARG A 414 12.20 5.17 13.31
C ARG A 414 13.00 5.30 12.02
N ARG A 415 12.31 5.47 10.91
CA ARG A 415 12.89 5.75 9.60
C ARG A 415 12.24 6.98 8.97
N PRO A 416 12.54 8.17 9.48
CA PRO A 416 12.07 9.41 8.87
C PRO A 416 12.76 9.59 7.53
N GLY A 417 12.00 9.94 6.50
CA GLY A 417 12.55 10.21 5.16
C GLY A 417 11.56 9.90 4.05
N SER A 418 11.75 10.54 2.92
CA SER A 418 10.78 10.57 1.83
C SER A 418 10.99 9.54 0.72
N HIS A 419 12.04 8.71 0.78
CA HIS A 419 12.43 7.87 -0.36
C HIS A 419 12.47 6.37 -0.06
N ALA A 420 11.70 5.91 0.94
CA ALA A 420 11.71 4.49 1.32
C ALA A 420 11.36 3.58 0.11
N GLY A 421 10.35 3.93 -0.70
CA GLY A 421 9.97 3.16 -1.89
C GLY A 421 11.13 3.02 -2.89
N LEU A 422 11.79 4.14 -3.23
CA LEU A 422 12.93 4.14 -4.16
C LEU A 422 14.14 3.38 -3.59
N ARG A 423 14.39 3.46 -2.28
CA ARG A 423 15.44 2.67 -1.60
C ARG A 423 15.14 1.18 -1.61
N GLY A 424 13.89 0.80 -1.38
CA GLY A 424 13.46 -0.59 -1.49
C GLY A 424 13.60 -1.14 -2.91
N LEU A 425 13.25 -0.34 -3.91
CA LEU A 425 13.51 -0.69 -5.30
C LEU A 425 15.00 -0.87 -5.59
N ALA A 426 15.84 0.04 -5.10
CA ALA A 426 17.29 -0.07 -5.27
C ALA A 426 17.85 -1.35 -4.61
N ALA A 427 17.36 -1.72 -3.43
CA ALA A 427 17.72 -2.98 -2.76
C ALA A 427 17.33 -4.21 -3.58
N ILE A 428 16.12 -4.21 -4.18
CA ILE A 428 15.64 -5.29 -5.06
C ILE A 428 16.48 -5.34 -6.35
N ALA A 429 16.70 -4.19 -6.99
CA ALA A 429 17.53 -4.11 -8.18
C ALA A 429 18.96 -4.60 -7.91
N ALA A 430 19.55 -4.21 -6.79
CA ALA A 430 20.87 -4.68 -6.38
C ALA A 430 20.91 -6.21 -6.19
N ARG A 431 19.87 -6.78 -5.59
CA ARG A 431 19.74 -8.24 -5.42
C ARG A 431 19.76 -9.00 -6.75
N PHE A 432 19.01 -8.52 -7.75
CA PHE A 432 18.78 -9.25 -8.99
C PHE A 432 19.63 -8.80 -10.18
N LEU A 433 20.19 -7.61 -10.15
CA LEU A 433 21.03 -7.07 -11.23
C LEU A 433 22.51 -6.96 -10.85
N LEU A 434 22.84 -6.96 -9.55
CA LEU A 434 24.23 -6.89 -9.05
C LEU A 434 24.60 -8.11 -8.17
N ASP A 435 23.71 -9.10 -8.02
CA ASP A 435 23.87 -10.26 -7.12
C ASP A 435 24.20 -9.89 -5.66
N ALA A 436 23.76 -8.72 -5.22
CA ALA A 436 23.98 -8.26 -3.86
C ALA A 436 23.19 -9.14 -2.87
N ARG A 437 23.91 -9.83 -1.97
CA ARG A 437 23.31 -10.72 -0.96
C ARG A 437 22.74 -9.98 0.24
N ASP A 438 23.24 -8.78 0.51
CA ASP A 438 22.82 -7.94 1.63
C ASP A 438 22.20 -6.65 1.11
N PRO A 439 20.90 -6.41 1.32
CA PRO A 439 20.22 -5.20 0.88
C PRO A 439 20.51 -3.98 1.77
N ALA A 440 21.18 -4.16 2.92
CA ALA A 440 21.38 -3.10 3.91
C ALA A 440 21.98 -1.79 3.37
N PRO A 441 22.94 -1.80 2.42
CA PRO A 441 23.49 -0.55 1.88
C PRO A 441 22.44 0.37 1.23
N TRP A 442 21.42 -0.20 0.60
CA TRP A 442 20.37 0.58 -0.10
C TRP A 442 19.20 0.96 0.81
N ILE A 443 19.03 0.25 1.92
CA ILE A 443 18.03 0.56 2.94
C ILE A 443 18.52 1.73 3.78
N GLY A 444 17.66 2.71 4.02
CA GLY A 444 18.04 3.89 4.81
C GLY A 444 18.55 3.53 6.22
N SER A 445 19.45 4.35 6.75
CA SER A 445 19.96 4.19 8.12
C SER A 445 18.80 4.24 9.14
N THR A 446 18.90 3.43 10.19
CA THR A 446 18.04 3.52 11.37
C THR A 446 18.62 4.53 12.36
N GLY A 447 17.77 5.34 12.97
CA GLY A 447 18.12 5.99 14.24
C GLY A 447 18.22 4.95 15.38
N HIS A 448 18.47 5.43 16.59
CA HIS A 448 18.40 4.56 17.77
C HIS A 448 16.98 3.96 17.90
N GLY A 449 16.93 2.64 18.18
CA GLY A 449 15.67 1.98 18.45
C GLY A 449 15.10 2.43 19.81
N LEU A 450 13.81 2.72 19.84
CA LEU A 450 13.07 3.05 21.04
C LEU A 450 12.54 1.77 21.66
N ALA A 451 13.03 1.40 22.83
CA ALA A 451 12.54 0.24 23.59
C ALA A 451 11.21 0.58 24.28
N PRO A 452 10.36 -0.43 24.55
CA PRO A 452 9.15 -0.23 25.36
C PRO A 452 9.48 0.37 26.73
N ASP A 453 8.69 1.38 27.15
CA ASP A 453 8.77 1.90 28.52
C ASP A 453 8.23 0.85 29.51
N PRO A 454 8.96 0.53 30.58
CA PRO A 454 8.48 -0.34 31.63
C PRO A 454 7.59 0.44 32.64
N GLY A 455 6.90 -0.30 33.50
CA GLY A 455 6.24 0.26 34.67
C GLY A 455 4.90 0.95 34.41
N PRO A 456 4.64 2.15 34.96
CA PRO A 456 3.30 2.76 34.98
C PRO A 456 2.74 3.05 33.59
N VAL A 457 3.57 3.47 32.63
CA VAL A 457 3.14 3.77 31.25
C VAL A 457 2.70 2.48 30.54
N ALA A 458 3.43 1.38 30.72
CA ALA A 458 3.05 0.10 30.15
C ALA A 458 1.73 -0.43 30.75
N ALA A 459 1.55 -0.29 32.06
CA ALA A 459 0.32 -0.70 32.75
C ALA A 459 -0.89 0.15 32.28
N TYR A 460 -0.70 1.47 32.12
CA TYR A 460 -1.71 2.36 31.56
C TYR A 460 -2.06 1.96 30.12
N ALA A 461 -1.07 1.80 29.26
CA ALA A 461 -1.26 1.45 27.85
C ALA A 461 -2.01 0.13 27.69
N GLU A 462 -1.65 -0.90 28.46
CA GLU A 462 -2.32 -2.19 28.46
C GLU A 462 -3.77 -2.09 28.95
N GLY A 463 -4.02 -1.38 30.05
CA GLY A 463 -5.38 -1.16 30.59
C GLY A 463 -6.25 -0.41 29.59
N LYS A 464 -5.71 0.63 28.98
CA LYS A 464 -6.43 1.46 28.01
C LYS A 464 -6.69 0.71 26.70
N TYR A 465 -5.74 -0.09 26.20
CA TYR A 465 -5.95 -0.95 25.05
C TYR A 465 -7.08 -1.95 25.25
N ARG A 466 -7.17 -2.58 26.42
CA ARG A 466 -8.30 -3.49 26.75
C ARG A 466 -9.64 -2.77 26.71
N LEU A 467 -9.72 -1.54 27.25
CA LEU A 467 -10.93 -0.74 27.18
C LEU A 467 -11.23 -0.28 25.74
N PHE A 468 -10.21 0.12 24.98
CA PHE A 468 -10.36 0.44 23.56
C PHE A 468 -10.98 -0.73 22.78
N ALA A 469 -10.47 -1.94 22.96
CA ALA A 469 -10.97 -3.13 22.27
C ALA A 469 -12.40 -3.50 22.71
N ALA A 470 -12.67 -3.50 24.01
CA ALA A 470 -13.99 -3.82 24.54
C ALA A 470 -15.07 -2.81 24.12
N LEU A 471 -14.74 -1.51 24.15
CA LEU A 471 -15.64 -0.46 23.70
C LEU A 471 -15.85 -0.51 22.18
N LEU A 472 -14.84 -0.87 21.40
CA LEU A 472 -14.97 -1.06 19.95
C LEU A 472 -15.94 -2.19 19.65
N GLU A 473 -15.81 -3.33 20.32
CA GLU A 473 -16.74 -4.45 20.20
C GLU A 473 -18.17 -4.04 20.58
N ALA A 474 -18.34 -3.23 21.62
CA ALA A 474 -19.64 -2.76 22.08
C ALA A 474 -20.31 -1.76 21.12
N VAL A 475 -19.53 -0.91 20.41
CA VAL A 475 -20.11 0.13 19.52
C VAL A 475 -20.21 -0.31 18.07
N SER A 476 -19.42 -1.28 17.61
CA SER A 476 -19.43 -1.72 16.21
C SER A 476 -20.77 -2.21 15.71
N PRO A 477 -21.66 -2.86 16.50
CA PRO A 477 -23.01 -3.22 16.05
C PRO A 477 -23.91 -2.02 15.68
N PHE A 478 -23.51 -0.81 16.08
CA PHE A 478 -24.27 0.40 15.77
C PHE A 478 -23.76 1.14 14.52
N TRP A 479 -22.70 0.71 13.89
CA TRP A 479 -22.12 1.41 12.74
C TRP A 479 -23.07 1.49 11.55
N GLU A 480 -23.71 0.35 11.16
CA GLU A 480 -24.71 0.32 10.10
C GLU A 480 -25.94 1.16 10.46
N PRO A 481 -26.61 0.99 11.63
CA PRO A 481 -27.70 1.87 12.05
C PRO A 481 -27.36 3.37 12.05
N LEU A 482 -26.13 3.74 12.44
CA LEU A 482 -25.68 5.13 12.39
C LEU A 482 -25.48 5.63 10.97
N SER A 483 -25.03 4.76 10.04
CA SER A 483 -24.91 5.09 8.62
C SER A 483 -26.27 5.34 8.00
N ASP A 484 -27.26 4.47 8.27
CA ASP A 484 -28.65 4.62 7.81
C ASP A 484 -29.28 5.92 8.32
N LEU A 485 -29.06 6.23 9.60
CA LEU A 485 -29.55 7.48 10.19
C LEU A 485 -28.91 8.71 9.53
N ARG A 486 -27.63 8.65 9.17
CA ARG A 486 -26.94 9.72 8.46
C ARG A 486 -27.54 9.95 7.08
N GLU A 487 -27.80 8.90 6.31
CA GLU A 487 -28.45 9.00 5.01
C GLU A 487 -29.87 9.57 5.11
N GLN A 488 -30.63 9.18 6.14
CA GLN A 488 -31.95 9.77 6.43
C GLN A 488 -31.86 11.27 6.73
N ALA A 489 -30.88 11.66 7.56
CA ALA A 489 -30.66 13.08 7.90
C ALA A 489 -30.26 13.91 6.67
N GLU A 490 -29.40 13.39 5.81
CA GLU A 490 -29.00 14.05 4.54
C GLU A 490 -30.21 14.29 3.63
N LYS A 491 -31.08 13.29 3.45
CA LYS A 491 -32.33 13.43 2.67
C LYS A 491 -33.28 14.49 3.23
N LEU A 492 -33.34 14.61 4.57
CA LEU A 492 -34.17 15.66 5.22
C LEU A 492 -33.61 17.06 4.99
N MET A 493 -32.28 17.20 4.86
CA MET A 493 -31.65 18.49 4.60
C MET A 493 -31.67 18.91 3.12
N GLU A 494 -31.83 17.95 2.21
CA GLU A 494 -31.98 18.17 0.75
C GLU A 494 -33.41 18.52 0.35
N THR A 495 -34.39 18.25 1.22
CA THR A 495 -35.82 18.59 0.98
C THR A 495 -36.05 20.03 1.43
N PRO A 496 -36.35 21.01 0.53
CA PRO A 496 -36.52 22.41 0.85
C PRO A 496 -37.74 22.70 1.74
#